data_443b57d6ee5296f0ff1f92e1d444276d
#
_entry.id   443b57d6ee5296f0ff1f92e1d444276d
#
_cell.length_a   1.000
_cell.length_b   1.000
_cell.length_c   1.000
_cell.angle_alpha   90.00
_cell.angle_beta   90.00
_cell.angle_gamma   90.00
#
_symmetry.space_group_name_H-M   'P 1'
#
loop_
_entity.id
_entity.type
_entity.pdbx_description
1 polymer ?
#
loop_
_entity_poly.entity_id
_entity_poly.type
_entity_poly.pdbx_seq_one_letter_code
_entity_poly.pdbx_strand_id
1 'polypeptide(L)'
;MSLIASGSGVNKKSVLGSNFQPEFYDFFNVDKDEDFENYKLYLTYVEDDGTTALTKRLSFKDDTKTGRGIRIIPRTTNVNIEDCTLKQAEEKAKMEYDVGGAARVRIPTIYLSLSRLYPLGERKDTVKITEIRKTNPFYQKKADEKYKYWYNTVIPNSIKNEAVLSKVEKNTCSRASLHMDINNTPTLSQSIGQDNLGNIISALVDIYMLSLDDDYKGALLCIDEIDVSLHPDTQIRLLDLFNQLSEELSIQFVVSTHSLTILKEVLKKEKRNSTDFKVVYLKTPSAPYVTDRKSYELLKADMFGSLSFQRPKVKVYFEDEIGKTVFGMLMDAFRNIYHAVESNIETPILRNSSDVKDYAKINDSIHSLGGLLQFTDNTKYISTVLGCEELFKVNVADEYFKRVIFILDGDARYKDPLQKPKIRDYLDEKYDPKKLHLNDRNHTRNICFLPDYFAPESFLYAIIHTISTKPMEHLSFWRGLDSNETTALYTSEKIGTMFAGLSGEYNNDDLKDIFTDSFENEVWQFIKKSDIVTYYYSDYRTVGELLSFLENVKKAYDMALPITLSNRYS
;
A
#
# COMPACT_ATOMS: atom_id res chain seq x y z
N MET A 1 5.10 -20.86 -14.02
CA MET A 1 4.43 -20.44 -15.25
C MET A 1 4.12 -21.62 -16.19
N SER A 2 5.09 -22.36 -16.71
CA SER A 2 4.87 -23.51 -17.62
C SER A 2 3.94 -24.60 -17.05
N LEU A 3 4.03 -24.89 -15.73
CA LEU A 3 3.13 -25.81 -15.05
C LEU A 3 1.67 -25.31 -15.08
N ILE A 4 1.44 -24.02 -14.76
CA ILE A 4 0.11 -23.41 -14.83
C ILE A 4 -0.45 -23.53 -16.25
N ALA A 5 0.35 -23.16 -17.25
CA ALA A 5 -0.04 -23.24 -18.65
C ALA A 5 -0.33 -24.68 -19.13
N SER A 6 0.25 -25.69 -18.47
CA SER A 6 0.04 -27.10 -18.82
C SER A 6 -1.27 -27.71 -18.31
N GLY A 7 -1.98 -27.00 -17.41
CA GLY A 7 -3.27 -27.45 -16.86
C GLY A 7 -4.46 -27.27 -17.81
N SER A 8 -4.32 -26.38 -18.79
CA SER A 8 -5.37 -26.05 -19.76
C SER A 8 -4.83 -26.06 -21.19
N GLY A 9 -5.75 -26.03 -22.16
CA GLY A 9 -5.42 -25.99 -23.57
C GLY A 9 -6.48 -26.64 -24.46
N VAL A 10 -6.48 -26.25 -25.72
CA VAL A 10 -7.32 -26.83 -26.77
C VAL A 10 -6.47 -27.26 -27.95
N ASN A 11 -6.79 -28.41 -28.52
CA ASN A 11 -6.14 -28.92 -29.74
C ASN A 11 -6.67 -28.20 -30.98
N LYS A 12 -6.50 -26.86 -31.00
CA LYS A 12 -6.85 -25.98 -32.10
C LYS A 12 -5.59 -25.26 -32.54
N LYS A 13 -5.42 -25.08 -33.84
CA LYS A 13 -4.22 -24.40 -34.36
C LYS A 13 -4.50 -22.94 -34.67
N SER A 14 -3.54 -22.09 -34.35
CA SER A 14 -3.52 -20.72 -34.85
C SER A 14 -3.32 -20.68 -36.37
N VAL A 15 -3.55 -19.51 -36.97
CA VAL A 15 -3.32 -19.33 -38.42
C VAL A 15 -1.85 -19.58 -38.80
N LEU A 16 -0.92 -19.36 -37.87
CA LEU A 16 0.50 -19.66 -38.04
C LEU A 16 0.86 -21.14 -37.82
N GLY A 17 -0.10 -21.96 -37.43
CA GLY A 17 0.08 -23.40 -37.22
C GLY A 17 0.47 -23.80 -35.81
N SER A 18 0.61 -22.87 -34.87
CA SER A 18 0.91 -23.16 -33.48
C SER A 18 -0.33 -23.63 -32.71
N ASN A 19 -0.17 -24.52 -31.74
CA ASN A 19 -1.28 -24.99 -30.90
C ASN A 19 -1.61 -24.01 -29.77
N PHE A 20 -2.89 -23.97 -29.34
CA PHE A 20 -3.33 -23.31 -28.12
C PHE A 20 -3.28 -24.25 -26.91
N GLN A 21 -2.27 -25.10 -26.89
CA GLN A 21 -2.02 -26.09 -25.85
C GLN A 21 -0.50 -26.24 -25.71
N PRO A 22 0.15 -25.50 -24.75
CA PRO A 22 1.58 -25.61 -24.55
C PRO A 22 1.93 -26.97 -23.92
N GLU A 23 3.02 -27.59 -24.40
CA GLU A 23 3.52 -28.82 -23.84
C GLU A 23 4.72 -28.50 -22.90
N PHE A 24 4.69 -29.03 -21.69
CA PHE A 24 5.72 -28.75 -20.68
C PHE A 24 7.15 -29.10 -21.14
N TYR A 25 7.29 -30.22 -21.80
CA TYR A 25 8.59 -30.72 -22.30
C TYR A 25 9.20 -29.85 -23.42
N ASP A 26 8.40 -28.96 -24.05
CA ASP A 26 8.95 -27.98 -25.00
C ASP A 26 9.73 -26.86 -24.31
N PHE A 27 9.57 -26.70 -23.02
CA PHE A 27 10.11 -25.57 -22.25
C PHE A 27 11.03 -25.99 -21.12
N PHE A 28 10.84 -27.20 -20.56
CA PHE A 28 11.61 -27.71 -19.44
C PHE A 28 12.02 -29.16 -19.65
N ASN A 29 13.27 -29.44 -19.34
CA ASN A 29 13.76 -30.80 -19.22
C ASN A 29 13.96 -31.11 -17.72
N VAL A 30 13.19 -32.05 -17.19
CA VAL A 30 13.36 -32.57 -15.84
C VAL A 30 14.27 -33.79 -15.92
N ASP A 31 15.31 -33.83 -15.10
CA ASP A 31 16.17 -34.99 -15.04
C ASP A 31 15.41 -36.19 -14.47
N LYS A 32 15.60 -37.37 -15.07
CA LYS A 32 14.96 -38.59 -14.60
C LYS A 32 15.45 -39.03 -13.21
N ASP A 33 16.61 -38.56 -12.78
CA ASP A 33 17.23 -38.85 -11.49
C ASP A 33 16.73 -37.85 -10.38
N GLU A 34 15.95 -36.83 -10.75
CA GLU A 34 15.27 -35.98 -9.77
C GLU A 34 14.04 -36.67 -9.18
N ASP A 35 13.71 -36.32 -7.92
CA ASP A 35 12.51 -36.80 -7.24
C ASP A 35 11.24 -36.05 -7.70
N PHE A 36 10.93 -36.18 -9.00
CA PHE A 36 9.78 -35.52 -9.62
C PHE A 36 8.44 -36.16 -9.27
N GLU A 37 8.40 -37.39 -8.78
CA GLU A 37 7.15 -38.09 -8.43
C GLU A 37 6.39 -37.42 -7.30
N ASN A 38 7.10 -36.75 -6.40
CA ASN A 38 6.56 -35.99 -5.28
C ASN A 38 6.08 -34.58 -5.66
N TYR A 39 6.47 -34.07 -6.82
CA TYR A 39 6.03 -32.75 -7.27
C TYR A 39 4.56 -32.79 -7.70
N LYS A 40 3.73 -32.02 -6.98
CA LYS A 40 2.28 -31.93 -7.25
C LYS A 40 1.87 -30.47 -7.21
N LEU A 41 1.18 -30.02 -8.26
CA LEU A 41 0.55 -28.71 -8.32
C LEU A 41 -0.96 -28.90 -8.45
N TYR A 42 -1.72 -28.11 -7.71
CA TYR A 42 -3.19 -28.09 -7.82
C TYR A 42 -3.62 -26.78 -8.47
N LEU A 43 -4.40 -26.90 -9.54
CA LEU A 43 -5.03 -25.78 -10.23
C LEU A 43 -6.52 -25.85 -10.01
N THR A 44 -7.06 -24.87 -9.31
CA THR A 44 -8.50 -24.73 -9.06
C THR A 44 -9.05 -23.71 -10.04
N TYR A 45 -10.07 -24.09 -10.76
CA TYR A 45 -10.84 -23.23 -11.67
C TYR A 45 -12.12 -22.82 -10.95
N VAL A 46 -12.45 -21.53 -11.03
CA VAL A 46 -13.60 -20.94 -10.35
C VAL A 46 -14.56 -20.33 -11.36
N GLU A 47 -15.85 -20.34 -11.03
CA GLU A 47 -16.89 -19.63 -11.79
C GLU A 47 -16.87 -18.13 -11.43
N ASP A 48 -17.65 -17.34 -12.18
CA ASP A 48 -17.76 -15.89 -11.97
C ASP A 48 -18.28 -15.51 -10.58
N ASP A 49 -19.07 -16.39 -9.96
CA ASP A 49 -19.57 -16.22 -8.58
C ASP A 49 -18.54 -16.60 -7.50
N GLY A 50 -17.33 -17.04 -7.90
CA GLY A 50 -16.27 -17.47 -7.02
C GLY A 50 -16.38 -18.92 -6.53
N THR A 51 -17.39 -19.68 -6.94
CA THR A 51 -17.51 -21.10 -6.59
C THR A 51 -16.48 -21.95 -7.32
N THR A 52 -16.01 -23.03 -6.69
CA THR A 52 -15.06 -23.94 -7.32
C THR A 52 -15.75 -24.80 -8.38
N ALA A 53 -15.41 -24.57 -9.66
CA ALA A 53 -15.88 -25.34 -10.78
C ALA A 53 -15.25 -26.75 -10.79
N LEU A 54 -13.93 -26.80 -10.86
CA LEU A 54 -13.16 -28.05 -10.83
C LEU A 54 -11.71 -27.80 -10.38
N THR A 55 -11.07 -28.84 -9.85
CA THR A 55 -9.64 -28.81 -9.52
C THR A 55 -8.88 -29.88 -10.28
N LYS A 56 -7.74 -29.50 -10.85
CA LYS A 56 -6.78 -30.41 -11.51
C LYS A 56 -5.53 -30.54 -10.67
N ARG A 57 -5.12 -31.77 -10.39
CA ARG A 57 -3.79 -32.09 -9.88
C ARG A 57 -2.85 -32.36 -11.05
N LEU A 58 -1.81 -31.57 -11.19
CA LEU A 58 -0.73 -31.81 -12.13
C LEU A 58 0.34 -32.68 -11.43
N SER A 59 0.66 -33.81 -12.04
CA SER A 59 1.71 -34.73 -11.59
C SER A 59 2.59 -35.11 -12.77
N PHE A 60 3.82 -35.50 -12.48
CA PHE A 60 4.78 -35.88 -13.50
C PHE A 60 4.68 -37.38 -13.80
N LYS A 61 4.98 -37.74 -15.03
CA LYS A 61 5.10 -39.11 -15.48
C LYS A 61 6.32 -39.26 -16.39
N ASP A 62 7.12 -40.27 -16.11
CA ASP A 62 8.22 -40.66 -17.01
C ASP A 62 7.66 -41.38 -18.27
N ASP A 63 7.79 -40.71 -19.40
CA ASP A 63 7.51 -41.22 -20.73
C ASP A 63 8.77 -41.20 -21.64
N THR A 64 9.97 -41.25 -21.05
CA THR A 64 11.27 -41.23 -21.76
C THR A 64 11.38 -42.35 -22.77
N LYS A 65 10.80 -43.54 -22.46
CA LYS A 65 10.75 -44.67 -23.39
C LYS A 65 10.02 -44.37 -24.70
N THR A 66 9.13 -43.37 -24.72
CA THR A 66 8.40 -42.95 -25.93
C THR A 66 9.03 -41.74 -26.60
N GLY A 67 10.19 -41.28 -26.11
CA GLY A 67 10.87 -40.07 -26.60
C GLY A 67 10.26 -38.75 -26.14
N ARG A 68 9.29 -38.78 -25.22
CA ARG A 68 8.59 -37.57 -24.73
C ARG A 68 9.16 -37.04 -23.41
N GLY A 69 10.15 -37.70 -22.85
CA GLY A 69 10.76 -37.30 -21.59
C GLY A 69 9.77 -37.35 -20.41
N ILE A 70 10.01 -36.55 -19.40
CA ILE A 70 9.11 -36.41 -18.25
C ILE A 70 8.03 -35.40 -18.60
N ARG A 71 6.77 -35.83 -18.58
CA ARG A 71 5.63 -34.98 -18.93
C ARG A 71 4.63 -34.84 -17.81
N ILE A 72 3.80 -33.78 -17.90
CA ILE A 72 2.73 -33.51 -16.94
C ILE A 72 1.46 -34.22 -17.35
N ILE A 73 0.80 -34.83 -16.35
CA ILE A 73 -0.54 -35.40 -16.50
C ILE A 73 -1.50 -34.65 -15.55
N PRO A 74 -2.49 -33.92 -16.09
CA PRO A 74 -3.54 -33.33 -15.31
C PRO A 74 -4.58 -34.41 -14.93
N ARG A 75 -4.88 -34.51 -13.62
CA ARG A 75 -5.95 -35.39 -13.13
C ARG A 75 -6.97 -34.59 -12.36
N THR A 76 -8.26 -34.83 -12.60
CA THR A 76 -9.33 -34.25 -11.78
C THR A 76 -9.19 -34.75 -10.35
N THR A 77 -9.42 -33.87 -9.39
CA THR A 77 -9.38 -34.17 -7.95
C THR A 77 -10.46 -33.37 -7.23
N ASN A 78 -10.81 -33.82 -6.02
CA ASN A 78 -11.77 -33.15 -5.17
C ASN A 78 -11.14 -32.18 -4.15
N VAL A 79 -9.84 -31.93 -4.25
CA VAL A 79 -9.15 -30.93 -3.40
C VAL A 79 -9.73 -29.55 -3.67
N ASN A 80 -10.01 -28.79 -2.60
CA ASN A 80 -10.68 -27.49 -2.62
C ASN A 80 -12.15 -27.50 -3.13
N ILE A 81 -12.81 -28.67 -3.12
CA ILE A 81 -14.25 -28.79 -3.39
C ILE A 81 -14.90 -29.35 -2.14
N GLU A 82 -15.73 -28.54 -1.49
CA GLU A 82 -16.40 -28.93 -0.25
C GLU A 82 -17.40 -30.08 -0.49
N ASP A 83 -17.48 -31.01 0.47
CA ASP A 83 -18.43 -32.14 0.49
C ASP A 83 -18.49 -32.98 -0.80
N CYS A 84 -17.37 -33.13 -1.52
CA CYS A 84 -17.31 -33.80 -2.80
C CYS A 84 -16.35 -34.99 -2.78
N THR A 85 -16.80 -36.16 -3.21
CA THR A 85 -15.93 -37.32 -3.42
C THR A 85 -15.19 -37.18 -4.76
N LEU A 86 -14.07 -37.91 -4.92
CA LEU A 86 -13.31 -37.90 -6.18
C LEU A 86 -14.20 -38.30 -7.40
N LYS A 87 -15.05 -39.32 -7.24
CA LYS A 87 -15.94 -39.78 -8.28
C LYS A 87 -16.95 -38.69 -8.69
N GLN A 88 -17.54 -38.00 -7.72
CA GLN A 88 -18.45 -36.88 -7.98
C GLN A 88 -17.74 -35.73 -8.67
N ALA A 89 -16.50 -35.40 -8.26
CA ALA A 89 -15.70 -34.38 -8.92
C ALA A 89 -15.38 -34.71 -10.38
N GLU A 90 -15.07 -35.98 -10.68
CA GLU A 90 -14.83 -36.45 -12.07
C GLU A 90 -16.10 -36.43 -12.90
N GLU A 91 -17.24 -36.87 -12.34
CA GLU A 91 -18.56 -36.83 -13.00
C GLU A 91 -18.99 -35.39 -13.30
N LYS A 92 -18.87 -34.48 -12.31
CA LYS A 92 -19.14 -33.05 -12.50
C LYS A 92 -18.26 -32.43 -13.59
N ALA A 93 -16.95 -32.68 -13.55
CA ALA A 93 -16.01 -32.16 -14.53
C ALA A 93 -16.38 -32.62 -15.96
N LYS A 94 -16.85 -33.88 -16.12
CA LYS A 94 -17.25 -34.43 -17.42
C LYS A 94 -18.60 -33.89 -17.88
N MET A 95 -19.58 -33.79 -17.00
CA MET A 95 -20.96 -33.43 -17.37
C MET A 95 -21.11 -31.93 -17.60
N GLU A 96 -20.54 -31.10 -16.75
CA GLU A 96 -20.72 -29.65 -16.78
C GLU A 96 -19.68 -28.95 -17.67
N TYR A 97 -18.43 -29.44 -17.70
CA TYR A 97 -17.32 -28.78 -18.39
C TYR A 97 -16.74 -29.58 -19.55
N ASP A 98 -17.27 -30.78 -19.84
CA ASP A 98 -16.76 -31.70 -20.85
C ASP A 98 -15.25 -32.01 -20.71
N VAL A 99 -14.81 -32.14 -19.44
CA VAL A 99 -13.40 -32.38 -19.10
C VAL A 99 -13.22 -33.75 -18.49
N GLY A 100 -12.58 -34.67 -19.23
CA GLY A 100 -12.25 -36.02 -18.75
C GLY A 100 -11.27 -36.04 -17.59
N GLY A 101 -11.23 -37.14 -16.83
CA GLY A 101 -10.41 -37.28 -15.62
C GLY A 101 -8.92 -36.96 -15.82
N ALA A 102 -8.31 -37.34 -16.94
CA ALA A 102 -6.91 -37.03 -17.29
C ALA A 102 -6.77 -35.97 -18.40
N ALA A 103 -7.84 -35.31 -18.80
CA ALA A 103 -7.82 -34.24 -19.80
C ALA A 103 -7.46 -32.88 -19.20
N ARG A 104 -6.88 -32.00 -20.01
CA ARG A 104 -6.69 -30.57 -19.68
C ARG A 104 -8.05 -29.87 -19.71
N VAL A 105 -8.13 -28.75 -18.97
CA VAL A 105 -9.31 -27.88 -19.05
C VAL A 105 -9.34 -27.19 -20.43
N ARG A 106 -10.50 -27.11 -21.05
CA ARG A 106 -10.67 -26.60 -22.42
C ARG A 106 -10.63 -25.08 -22.51
N ILE A 107 -9.55 -24.48 -22.03
CA ILE A 107 -9.28 -23.05 -22.14
C ILE A 107 -8.09 -22.89 -23.10
N PRO A 108 -8.25 -22.18 -24.23
CA PRO A 108 -7.14 -21.86 -25.12
C PRO A 108 -6.02 -21.23 -24.35
N THR A 109 -4.81 -21.80 -24.41
CA THR A 109 -3.70 -21.35 -23.58
C THR A 109 -2.47 -21.10 -24.45
N ILE A 110 -1.83 -19.94 -24.24
CA ILE A 110 -0.53 -19.60 -24.80
C ILE A 110 0.47 -19.42 -23.66
N TYR A 111 1.65 -19.98 -23.80
CA TYR A 111 2.78 -19.71 -22.92
C TYR A 111 3.95 -19.11 -23.72
N LEU A 112 4.36 -17.92 -23.31
CA LEU A 112 5.53 -17.22 -23.85
C LEU A 112 6.71 -17.38 -22.88
N SER A 113 7.59 -18.31 -23.20
CA SER A 113 8.82 -18.57 -22.43
C SER A 113 9.93 -17.56 -22.77
N LEU A 114 11.02 -17.59 -22.02
CA LEU A 114 12.22 -16.78 -22.27
C LEU A 114 12.88 -17.05 -23.63
N SER A 115 12.65 -18.19 -24.26
CA SER A 115 13.19 -18.51 -25.59
C SER A 115 12.80 -17.48 -26.66
N ARG A 116 11.69 -16.73 -26.47
CA ARG A 116 11.27 -15.65 -27.36
C ARG A 116 12.27 -14.50 -27.45
N LEU A 117 13.10 -14.32 -26.41
CA LEU A 117 14.08 -13.21 -26.28
C LEU A 117 15.37 -13.44 -27.08
N TYR A 118 15.46 -14.57 -27.80
CA TYR A 118 16.61 -14.83 -28.64
C TYR A 118 16.69 -13.79 -29.78
N PRO A 119 17.80 -12.99 -29.87
CA PRO A 119 17.90 -11.89 -30.80
C PRO A 119 17.78 -12.31 -32.27
N LEU A 120 16.94 -11.64 -33.04
CA LEU A 120 16.69 -11.96 -34.47
C LEU A 120 17.96 -11.79 -35.33
N GLY A 121 18.81 -10.82 -34.99
CA GLY A 121 19.97 -10.44 -35.82
C GLY A 121 21.25 -11.25 -35.54
N GLU A 122 21.37 -11.97 -34.42
CA GLU A 122 22.64 -12.61 -34.02
C GLU A 122 22.93 -13.89 -34.80
N ARG A 123 21.94 -14.65 -35.20
CA ARG A 123 22.10 -15.88 -36.02
C ARG A 123 21.02 -15.94 -37.09
N LYS A 124 21.29 -15.37 -38.23
CA LYS A 124 20.39 -15.33 -39.39
C LYS A 124 20.00 -16.71 -39.92
N ASP A 125 20.88 -17.69 -39.78
CA ASP A 125 20.67 -19.10 -40.17
C ASP A 125 19.62 -19.84 -39.32
N THR A 126 19.28 -19.33 -38.14
CA THR A 126 18.30 -19.93 -37.24
C THR A 126 16.94 -19.24 -37.25
N VAL A 127 16.79 -18.17 -38.03
CA VAL A 127 15.56 -17.37 -38.14
C VAL A 127 15.07 -17.37 -39.59
N LYS A 128 13.83 -17.80 -39.79
CA LYS A 128 13.17 -17.75 -41.08
C LYS A 128 12.06 -16.68 -41.05
N ILE A 129 12.13 -15.72 -41.99
CA ILE A 129 11.11 -14.68 -42.17
C ILE A 129 10.40 -14.93 -43.48
N THR A 130 9.07 -14.92 -43.44
CA THR A 130 8.21 -15.10 -44.62
C THR A 130 7.13 -14.04 -44.63
N GLU A 131 7.10 -13.21 -45.67
CA GLU A 131 6.05 -12.23 -45.88
C GLU A 131 4.67 -12.88 -46.01
N ILE A 132 3.67 -12.34 -45.36
CA ILE A 132 2.29 -12.83 -45.41
C ILE A 132 1.56 -12.13 -46.55
N ARG A 133 1.07 -12.91 -47.50
CA ARG A 133 0.33 -12.40 -48.65
C ARG A 133 -0.98 -11.76 -48.21
N LYS A 134 -1.43 -10.70 -48.91
CA LYS A 134 -2.68 -9.97 -48.61
C LYS A 134 -3.94 -10.83 -48.70
N THR A 135 -3.86 -11.96 -49.40
CA THR A 135 -4.96 -12.96 -49.46
C THR A 135 -5.10 -13.85 -48.22
N ASN A 136 -4.16 -13.74 -47.28
CA ASN A 136 -4.17 -14.52 -46.04
C ASN A 136 -5.34 -14.10 -45.14
N PRO A 137 -5.96 -15.04 -44.38
CA PRO A 137 -7.00 -14.74 -43.41
C PRO A 137 -6.67 -13.61 -42.41
N PHE A 138 -5.42 -13.37 -42.09
CA PHE A 138 -5.01 -12.26 -41.23
C PHE A 138 -5.47 -10.90 -41.77
N TYR A 139 -5.25 -10.63 -43.05
CA TYR A 139 -5.69 -9.38 -43.69
C TYR A 139 -7.22 -9.33 -43.85
N GLN A 140 -7.85 -10.45 -44.20
CA GLN A 140 -9.31 -10.52 -44.37
C GLN A 140 -10.06 -10.22 -43.05
N LYS A 141 -9.49 -10.64 -41.91
CA LYS A 141 -10.04 -10.44 -40.56
C LYS A 141 -9.44 -9.24 -39.85
N LYS A 142 -8.72 -8.36 -40.55
CA LYS A 142 -8.07 -7.12 -40.02
C LYS A 142 -7.10 -7.35 -38.85
N ALA A 143 -6.46 -8.51 -38.79
CA ALA A 143 -5.50 -8.84 -37.75
C ALA A 143 -4.21 -8.02 -37.85
N ASP A 144 -3.84 -7.59 -39.06
CA ASP A 144 -2.75 -6.66 -39.33
C ASP A 144 -3.03 -5.26 -38.75
N GLU A 145 -4.29 -4.77 -38.89
CA GLU A 145 -4.73 -3.50 -38.28
C GLU A 145 -4.66 -3.60 -36.75
N LYS A 146 -5.11 -4.72 -36.16
CA LYS A 146 -5.03 -4.96 -34.70
C LYS A 146 -3.60 -5.02 -34.21
N TYR A 147 -2.72 -5.78 -34.89
CA TYR A 147 -1.29 -5.83 -34.56
C TYR A 147 -0.67 -4.44 -34.51
N LYS A 148 -0.85 -3.66 -35.57
CA LYS A 148 -0.35 -2.30 -35.67
C LYS A 148 -0.93 -1.38 -34.60
N TYR A 149 -2.23 -1.43 -34.38
CA TYR A 149 -2.90 -0.61 -33.37
C TYR A 149 -2.36 -0.89 -31.97
N TRP A 150 -2.31 -2.16 -31.55
CA TRP A 150 -1.84 -2.53 -30.22
C TRP A 150 -0.35 -2.27 -30.03
N TYR A 151 0.47 -2.50 -31.05
CA TYR A 151 1.89 -2.19 -30.99
C TYR A 151 2.11 -0.68 -30.81
N ASN A 152 1.42 0.14 -31.59
CA ASN A 152 1.52 1.61 -31.50
C ASN A 152 0.88 2.18 -30.22
N THR A 153 -0.04 1.49 -29.57
CA THR A 153 -0.55 1.85 -28.23
C THR A 153 0.56 1.73 -27.19
N VAL A 154 1.39 0.70 -27.29
CA VAL A 154 2.50 0.46 -26.35
C VAL A 154 3.73 1.31 -26.69
N ILE A 155 4.14 1.36 -27.97
CA ILE A 155 5.24 2.21 -28.45
C ILE A 155 4.71 3.10 -29.58
N PRO A 156 4.34 4.36 -29.29
CA PRO A 156 3.68 5.24 -30.25
C PRO A 156 4.49 5.48 -31.54
N ASN A 157 3.77 5.56 -32.65
CA ASN A 157 4.32 5.88 -33.98
C ASN A 157 5.42 4.93 -34.48
N SER A 158 5.49 3.72 -33.98
CA SER A 158 6.50 2.74 -34.37
C SER A 158 6.23 2.07 -35.71
N ILE A 159 4.97 1.67 -35.96
CA ILE A 159 4.58 0.98 -37.18
C ILE A 159 3.79 1.92 -38.08
N LYS A 160 4.26 2.12 -39.31
CA LYS A 160 3.63 2.94 -40.33
C LYS A 160 2.54 2.19 -41.11
N ASN A 161 1.77 2.90 -41.93
CA ASN A 161 0.65 2.30 -42.67
C ASN A 161 1.08 1.31 -43.74
N GLU A 162 2.25 1.48 -44.32
CA GLU A 162 2.81 0.65 -45.39
C GLU A 162 3.56 -0.59 -44.88
N ALA A 163 3.69 -0.76 -43.56
CA ALA A 163 4.42 -1.89 -42.97
C ALA A 163 3.80 -3.22 -43.37
N VAL A 164 4.64 -4.17 -43.76
CA VAL A 164 4.26 -5.49 -44.21
C VAL A 164 4.26 -6.46 -43.04
N LEU A 165 3.23 -7.31 -42.97
CA LEU A 165 3.13 -8.36 -41.97
C LEU A 165 3.97 -9.57 -42.38
N SER A 166 4.86 -10.02 -41.51
CA SER A 166 5.74 -11.16 -41.71
C SER A 166 5.55 -12.23 -40.65
N LYS A 167 5.63 -13.48 -41.04
CA LYS A 167 5.78 -14.63 -40.14
C LYS A 167 7.26 -14.80 -39.82
N VAL A 168 7.58 -14.88 -38.54
CA VAL A 168 8.93 -15.15 -38.00
C VAL A 168 8.93 -16.51 -37.33
N GLU A 169 9.84 -17.38 -37.75
CA GLU A 169 10.08 -18.71 -37.17
C GLU A 169 11.51 -18.75 -36.63
N LYS A 170 11.66 -18.94 -35.33
CA LYS A 170 12.95 -19.09 -34.65
C LYS A 170 13.11 -20.57 -34.27
N ASN A 171 14.26 -21.18 -34.60
CA ASN A 171 14.51 -22.60 -34.24
C ASN A 171 14.53 -22.84 -32.72
N THR A 172 14.69 -21.78 -31.94
CA THR A 172 14.68 -21.82 -30.46
C THR A 172 13.27 -21.74 -29.86
N CYS A 173 12.25 -21.42 -30.67
CA CYS A 173 10.88 -21.22 -30.21
C CYS A 173 9.96 -22.29 -30.79
N SER A 174 9.12 -22.88 -29.95
CA SER A 174 8.07 -23.81 -30.37
C SER A 174 6.91 -23.13 -31.13
N ARG A 175 6.85 -21.80 -31.09
CA ARG A 175 5.77 -20.98 -31.66
C ARG A 175 6.31 -19.97 -32.66
N ALA A 176 5.72 -19.92 -33.85
CA ALA A 176 5.95 -18.85 -34.81
C ALA A 176 5.24 -17.57 -34.35
N SER A 177 5.77 -16.41 -34.72
CA SER A 177 5.23 -15.09 -34.36
C SER A 177 5.02 -14.20 -35.58
N LEU A 178 4.12 -13.22 -35.43
CA LEU A 178 3.89 -12.14 -36.40
C LEU A 178 4.78 -10.95 -36.05
N HIS A 179 5.36 -10.32 -37.08
CA HIS A 179 6.11 -9.09 -36.95
C HIS A 179 5.81 -8.12 -38.09
N MET A 180 6.00 -6.85 -37.85
CA MET A 180 5.99 -5.79 -38.84
C MET A 180 7.28 -4.98 -38.77
N ASP A 181 7.66 -4.37 -39.89
CA ASP A 181 8.79 -3.43 -39.92
C ASP A 181 8.48 -2.19 -39.06
N ILE A 182 9.47 -1.77 -38.29
CA ILE A 182 9.36 -0.66 -37.33
C ILE A 182 10.17 0.53 -37.83
N ASN A 183 9.53 1.67 -38.07
CA ASN A 183 10.19 2.90 -38.54
C ASN A 183 11.14 2.67 -39.76
N ASN A 184 10.71 1.87 -40.71
CA ASN A 184 11.47 1.40 -41.86
C ASN A 184 12.69 0.54 -41.53
N THR A 185 12.78 0.05 -40.26
CA THR A 185 13.81 -0.90 -39.88
C THR A 185 13.28 -2.30 -40.14
N PRO A 186 13.96 -3.12 -40.95
CA PRO A 186 13.56 -4.49 -41.25
C PRO A 186 13.47 -5.33 -39.97
N THR A 187 12.59 -6.32 -39.97
CA THR A 187 12.35 -7.22 -38.83
C THR A 187 13.63 -7.81 -38.23
N LEU A 188 14.62 -8.21 -39.08
CA LEU A 188 15.92 -8.73 -38.60
C LEU A 188 16.79 -7.72 -37.85
N SER A 189 16.53 -6.43 -38.00
CA SER A 189 17.32 -5.35 -37.37
C SER A 189 16.62 -4.78 -36.13
N GLN A 190 15.52 -5.36 -35.69
CA GLN A 190 14.79 -4.93 -34.51
C GLN A 190 15.58 -5.23 -33.23
N SER A 191 15.50 -4.33 -32.26
CA SER A 191 16.06 -4.53 -30.92
C SER A 191 15.36 -5.67 -30.19
N ILE A 192 16.01 -6.25 -29.18
CA ILE A 192 15.41 -7.32 -28.34
C ILE A 192 14.07 -6.86 -27.73
N GLY A 193 13.98 -5.61 -27.28
CA GLY A 193 12.73 -5.08 -26.72
C GLY A 193 11.60 -4.95 -27.76
N GLN A 194 11.93 -4.54 -28.99
CA GLN A 194 10.99 -4.46 -30.10
C GLN A 194 10.52 -5.86 -30.53
N ASP A 195 11.43 -6.82 -30.61
CA ASP A 195 11.12 -8.23 -30.91
C ASP A 195 10.29 -8.86 -29.79
N ASN A 196 10.64 -8.62 -28.51
CA ASN A 196 9.86 -9.10 -27.37
C ASN A 196 8.41 -8.60 -27.42
N LEU A 197 8.23 -7.28 -27.61
CA LEU A 197 6.89 -6.71 -27.75
C LEU A 197 6.16 -7.31 -28.97
N GLY A 198 6.85 -7.49 -30.11
CA GLY A 198 6.30 -8.13 -31.29
C GLY A 198 5.77 -9.54 -31.02
N ASN A 199 6.51 -10.34 -30.26
CA ASN A 199 6.08 -11.69 -29.86
C ASN A 199 4.83 -11.65 -28.95
N ILE A 200 4.76 -10.69 -28.02
CA ILE A 200 3.58 -10.52 -27.14
C ILE A 200 2.37 -10.10 -27.95
N ILE A 201 2.49 -9.08 -28.80
CA ILE A 201 1.39 -8.62 -29.67
C ILE A 201 0.96 -9.71 -30.64
N SER A 202 1.89 -10.51 -31.16
CA SER A 202 1.55 -11.68 -32.00
C SER A 202 0.67 -12.68 -31.27
N ALA A 203 0.96 -12.98 -30.00
CA ALA A 203 0.13 -13.88 -29.19
C ALA A 203 -1.28 -13.30 -28.96
N LEU A 204 -1.39 -12.00 -28.73
CA LEU A 204 -2.68 -11.31 -28.62
C LEU A 204 -3.48 -11.37 -29.92
N VAL A 205 -2.83 -11.22 -31.07
CA VAL A 205 -3.46 -11.34 -32.40
C VAL A 205 -3.93 -12.77 -32.64
N ASP A 206 -3.18 -13.79 -32.23
CA ASP A 206 -3.62 -15.19 -32.32
C ASP A 206 -4.90 -15.44 -31.49
N ILE A 207 -4.98 -14.86 -30.28
CA ILE A 207 -6.18 -14.94 -29.43
C ILE A 207 -7.34 -14.15 -30.08
N TYR A 208 -7.09 -12.96 -30.64
CA TYR A 208 -8.09 -12.21 -31.38
C TYR A 208 -8.66 -13.03 -32.56
N MET A 209 -7.79 -13.66 -33.32
CA MET A 209 -8.25 -14.51 -34.44
C MET A 209 -9.12 -15.66 -33.94
N LEU A 210 -8.77 -16.24 -32.79
CA LEU A 210 -9.56 -17.31 -32.17
C LEU A 210 -10.88 -16.79 -31.58
N SER A 211 -10.93 -15.55 -31.09
CA SER A 211 -12.15 -14.94 -30.51
C SER A 211 -13.24 -14.68 -31.54
N LEU A 212 -12.92 -14.79 -32.83
CA LEU A 212 -13.89 -14.70 -33.92
C LEU A 212 -14.65 -16.00 -34.17
N ASP A 213 -14.32 -17.07 -33.45
CA ASP A 213 -15.01 -18.35 -33.53
C ASP A 213 -16.18 -18.40 -32.55
N ASP A 214 -17.33 -18.96 -32.94
CA ASP A 214 -18.56 -18.97 -32.14
C ASP A 214 -18.44 -19.73 -30.81
N ASP A 215 -17.48 -20.65 -30.71
CA ASP A 215 -17.23 -21.48 -29.51
C ASP A 215 -16.21 -20.86 -28.54
N TYR A 216 -15.73 -19.65 -28.82
CA TYR A 216 -14.78 -18.97 -27.97
C TYR A 216 -15.42 -18.46 -26.65
N LYS A 217 -14.81 -18.79 -25.50
CA LYS A 217 -15.29 -18.38 -24.18
C LYS A 217 -14.20 -17.64 -23.34
N GLY A 218 -13.03 -17.40 -23.93
CA GLY A 218 -11.91 -16.78 -23.27
C GLY A 218 -10.61 -17.54 -23.48
N ALA A 219 -9.50 -16.98 -23.02
CA ALA A 219 -8.16 -17.57 -23.17
C ALA A 219 -7.29 -17.29 -21.95
N LEU A 220 -6.25 -18.11 -21.77
CA LEU A 220 -5.18 -17.92 -20.79
C LEU A 220 -3.88 -17.56 -21.52
N LEU A 221 -3.29 -16.40 -21.18
CA LEU A 221 -1.98 -15.98 -21.67
C LEU A 221 -0.98 -15.91 -20.53
N CYS A 222 -0.02 -16.83 -20.54
CA CYS A 222 1.07 -16.90 -19.57
C CYS A 222 2.34 -16.31 -20.19
N ILE A 223 2.97 -15.32 -19.55
CA ILE A 223 4.19 -14.66 -20.05
C ILE A 223 5.26 -14.68 -18.98
N ASP A 224 6.38 -15.31 -19.27
CA ASP A 224 7.52 -15.37 -18.37
C ASP A 224 8.42 -14.15 -18.57
N GLU A 225 8.79 -13.47 -17.47
CA GLU A 225 9.61 -12.25 -17.46
C GLU A 225 9.16 -11.21 -18.50
N ILE A 226 7.98 -10.65 -18.28
CA ILE A 226 7.35 -9.71 -19.21
C ILE A 226 8.16 -8.43 -19.41
N ASP A 227 8.93 -8.01 -18.40
CA ASP A 227 9.66 -6.75 -18.33
C ASP A 227 10.99 -6.76 -19.10
N VAL A 228 11.50 -7.93 -19.48
CA VAL A 228 12.84 -8.03 -20.09
C VAL A 228 12.93 -7.16 -21.34
N SER A 229 13.96 -6.31 -21.36
CA SER A 229 14.27 -5.37 -22.46
C SER A 229 13.17 -4.34 -22.78
N LEU A 230 12.19 -4.13 -21.92
CA LEU A 230 11.16 -3.10 -22.06
C LEU A 230 11.45 -1.88 -21.17
N HIS A 231 11.38 -0.68 -21.74
CA HIS A 231 11.47 0.56 -20.97
C HIS A 231 10.30 0.67 -19.95
N PRO A 232 10.49 1.27 -18.77
CA PRO A 232 9.44 1.38 -17.76
C PRO A 232 8.11 1.97 -18.26
N ASP A 233 8.14 3.02 -19.10
CA ASP A 233 6.93 3.58 -19.70
C ASP A 233 6.21 2.56 -20.63
N THR A 234 6.98 1.80 -21.41
CA THR A 234 6.46 0.71 -22.25
C THR A 234 5.79 -0.37 -21.42
N GLN A 235 6.37 -0.72 -20.25
CA GLN A 235 5.79 -1.69 -19.33
C GLN A 235 4.43 -1.24 -18.80
N ILE A 236 4.28 0.04 -18.45
CA ILE A 236 3.00 0.61 -17.97
C ILE A 236 1.96 0.55 -19.09
N ARG A 237 2.29 1.01 -20.29
CA ARG A 237 1.36 0.98 -21.45
C ARG A 237 0.96 -0.43 -21.84
N LEU A 238 1.88 -1.39 -21.72
CA LEU A 238 1.58 -2.81 -21.96
C LEU A 238 0.59 -3.35 -20.92
N LEU A 239 0.73 -2.99 -19.64
CA LEU A 239 -0.25 -3.35 -18.60
C LEU A 239 -1.62 -2.72 -18.84
N ASP A 240 -1.66 -1.49 -19.33
CA ASP A 240 -2.93 -0.84 -19.66
C ASP A 240 -3.60 -1.49 -20.88
N LEU A 241 -2.83 -1.88 -21.89
CA LEU A 241 -3.33 -2.68 -23.02
C LEU A 241 -3.86 -4.04 -22.52
N PHE A 242 -3.18 -4.72 -21.61
CA PHE A 242 -3.65 -5.98 -21.03
C PHE A 242 -4.97 -5.81 -20.29
N ASN A 243 -5.10 -4.74 -19.51
CA ASN A 243 -6.36 -4.44 -18.83
C ASN A 243 -7.53 -4.27 -19.82
N GLN A 244 -7.32 -3.52 -20.90
CA GLN A 244 -8.31 -3.36 -21.96
C GLN A 244 -8.66 -4.71 -22.61
N LEU A 245 -7.66 -5.50 -22.98
CA LEU A 245 -7.88 -6.75 -23.71
C LEU A 245 -8.39 -7.90 -22.82
N SER A 246 -8.19 -7.81 -21.50
CA SER A 246 -8.80 -8.77 -20.57
C SER A 246 -10.32 -8.70 -20.62
N GLU A 247 -10.88 -7.51 -20.79
CA GLU A 247 -12.33 -7.30 -20.94
C GLU A 247 -12.79 -7.58 -22.37
N GLU A 248 -12.11 -7.01 -23.39
CA GLU A 248 -12.53 -7.12 -24.80
C GLU A 248 -12.48 -8.56 -25.33
N LEU A 249 -11.48 -9.34 -24.92
CA LEU A 249 -11.21 -10.68 -25.43
C LEU A 249 -11.33 -11.77 -24.35
N SER A 250 -11.82 -11.44 -23.15
CA SER A 250 -11.93 -12.38 -22.03
C SER A 250 -10.62 -13.15 -21.77
N ILE A 251 -9.49 -12.41 -21.68
CA ILE A 251 -8.16 -13.00 -21.48
C ILE A 251 -7.79 -12.93 -20.01
N GLN A 252 -7.44 -14.05 -19.41
CA GLN A 252 -6.72 -14.08 -18.14
C GLN A 252 -5.22 -14.03 -18.40
N PHE A 253 -4.56 -13.02 -17.85
CA PHE A 253 -3.10 -12.88 -17.90
C PHE A 253 -2.45 -13.44 -16.65
N VAL A 254 -1.42 -14.26 -16.80
CA VAL A 254 -0.54 -14.70 -15.71
C VAL A 254 0.90 -14.34 -16.12
N VAL A 255 1.50 -13.41 -15.41
CA VAL A 255 2.82 -12.88 -15.78
C VAL A 255 3.82 -13.03 -14.64
N SER A 256 5.07 -13.37 -14.93
CA SER A 256 6.17 -13.21 -13.99
C SER A 256 6.98 -11.96 -14.33
N THR A 257 7.54 -11.32 -13.31
CA THR A 257 8.33 -10.10 -13.47
C THR A 257 9.28 -9.86 -12.31
N HIS A 258 10.42 -9.26 -12.60
CA HIS A 258 11.33 -8.65 -11.63
C HIS A 258 11.26 -7.12 -11.64
N SER A 259 10.33 -6.52 -12.40
CA SER A 259 10.18 -5.07 -12.50
C SER A 259 9.48 -4.45 -11.31
N LEU A 260 10.16 -3.52 -10.65
CA LEU A 260 9.56 -2.66 -9.63
C LEU A 260 8.46 -1.75 -10.20
N THR A 261 8.54 -1.38 -11.48
CA THR A 261 7.52 -0.57 -12.17
C THR A 261 6.23 -1.35 -12.27
N ILE A 262 6.27 -2.58 -12.79
CA ILE A 262 5.11 -3.47 -12.90
C ILE A 262 4.54 -3.77 -11.52
N LEU A 263 5.39 -4.16 -10.56
CA LEU A 263 4.97 -4.45 -9.19
C LEU A 263 4.20 -3.28 -8.56
N LYS A 264 4.72 -2.05 -8.71
CA LYS A 264 4.08 -0.83 -8.17
C LYS A 264 2.70 -0.60 -8.79
N GLU A 265 2.59 -0.71 -10.11
CA GLU A 265 1.34 -0.45 -10.82
C GLU A 265 0.28 -1.54 -10.54
N VAL A 266 0.67 -2.82 -10.52
CA VAL A 266 -0.29 -3.90 -10.22
C VAL A 266 -0.74 -3.84 -8.77
N LEU A 267 0.13 -3.51 -7.80
CA LEU A 267 -0.27 -3.32 -6.40
C LEU A 267 -1.27 -2.16 -6.23
N LYS A 268 -1.15 -1.07 -7.01
CA LYS A 268 -2.15 0.01 -7.01
C LYS A 268 -3.49 -0.47 -7.55
N LYS A 269 -3.49 -1.26 -8.63
CA LYS A 269 -4.69 -1.82 -9.25
C LYS A 269 -5.34 -2.85 -8.30
N GLU A 270 -4.58 -3.75 -7.68
CA GLU A 270 -5.07 -4.72 -6.67
C GLU A 270 -5.74 -4.04 -5.48
N LYS A 271 -5.23 -2.90 -5.00
CA LYS A 271 -5.87 -2.13 -3.90
C LYS A 271 -7.23 -1.55 -4.29
N ARG A 272 -7.44 -1.23 -5.57
CA ARG A 272 -8.71 -0.66 -6.08
C ARG A 272 -9.71 -1.74 -6.46
N ASN A 273 -9.21 -2.83 -7.01
CA ASN A 273 -10.00 -3.96 -7.48
C ASN A 273 -9.20 -5.25 -7.25
N SER A 274 -9.46 -5.93 -6.15
CA SER A 274 -8.76 -7.15 -5.73
C SER A 274 -9.28 -8.42 -6.41
N THR A 275 -10.40 -8.34 -7.13
CA THR A 275 -10.94 -9.46 -7.92
C THR A 275 -10.21 -9.61 -9.23
N ASP A 276 -9.89 -8.51 -9.91
CA ASP A 276 -9.31 -8.54 -11.25
C ASP A 276 -7.78 -8.51 -11.24
N PHE A 277 -7.18 -7.95 -10.19
CA PHE A 277 -5.72 -7.84 -10.05
C PHE A 277 -5.22 -8.55 -8.81
N LYS A 278 -4.18 -9.39 -8.99
CA LYS A 278 -3.56 -10.11 -7.89
C LYS A 278 -2.04 -10.16 -8.04
N VAL A 279 -1.32 -9.74 -6.99
CA VAL A 279 0.12 -9.95 -6.86
C VAL A 279 0.35 -11.21 -6.02
N VAL A 280 1.12 -12.15 -6.55
CA VAL A 280 1.63 -13.31 -5.82
C VAL A 280 3.14 -13.14 -5.68
N TYR A 281 3.61 -12.90 -4.46
CA TYR A 281 5.03 -12.70 -4.20
C TYR A 281 5.59 -13.90 -3.45
N LEU A 282 6.57 -14.55 -4.09
CA LEU A 282 7.25 -15.73 -3.53
C LEU A 282 8.53 -15.30 -2.83
N LYS A 283 8.65 -15.64 -1.55
CA LYS A 283 9.87 -15.45 -0.76
C LYS A 283 10.69 -16.72 -0.69
N THR A 284 11.98 -16.56 -0.43
CA THR A 284 12.94 -17.62 -0.14
C THR A 284 13.06 -18.65 -1.28
N PRO A 285 13.98 -18.46 -2.24
CA PRO A 285 14.11 -19.35 -3.41
C PRO A 285 14.31 -20.84 -3.07
N SER A 286 14.97 -21.15 -1.96
CA SER A 286 15.23 -22.53 -1.52
C SER A 286 14.01 -23.24 -0.92
N ALA A 287 13.04 -22.48 -0.39
CA ALA A 287 11.82 -23.01 0.19
C ALA A 287 10.69 -21.98 -0.03
N PRO A 288 10.20 -21.83 -1.27
CA PRO A 288 9.32 -20.72 -1.64
C PRO A 288 7.96 -20.79 -0.93
N TYR A 289 7.55 -19.65 -0.37
CA TYR A 289 6.22 -19.47 0.19
C TYR A 289 5.63 -18.11 -0.24
N VAL A 290 4.31 -18.05 -0.30
CA VAL A 290 3.59 -16.82 -0.64
C VAL A 290 3.49 -15.94 0.60
N THR A 291 3.84 -14.65 0.49
CA THR A 291 3.63 -13.69 1.58
C THR A 291 2.28 -12.98 1.45
N ASP A 292 1.58 -12.84 2.59
CA ASP A 292 0.34 -12.07 2.67
C ASP A 292 0.58 -10.56 2.82
N ARG A 293 1.78 -10.17 3.24
CA ARG A 293 2.15 -8.76 3.44
C ARG A 293 2.69 -8.15 2.15
N LYS A 294 1.86 -7.34 1.49
CA LYS A 294 2.12 -6.78 0.16
C LYS A 294 2.11 -5.24 0.18
N SER A 295 3.12 -4.61 0.75
CA SER A 295 3.39 -3.19 0.46
C SER A 295 4.53 -3.09 -0.55
N TYR A 296 4.46 -2.12 -1.46
CA TYR A 296 5.49 -1.91 -2.47
C TYR A 296 6.89 -1.74 -1.84
N GLU A 297 6.97 -0.95 -0.78
CA GLU A 297 8.22 -0.65 -0.08
C GLU A 297 8.81 -1.89 0.59
N LEU A 298 7.95 -2.72 1.19
CA LEU A 298 8.38 -3.99 1.81
C LEU A 298 8.92 -4.96 0.75
N LEU A 299 8.18 -5.15 -0.34
CA LEU A 299 8.59 -6.04 -1.41
C LEU A 299 9.84 -5.53 -2.13
N LYS A 300 9.95 -4.21 -2.34
CA LYS A 300 11.17 -3.58 -2.85
C LYS A 300 12.37 -3.86 -1.94
N ALA A 301 12.23 -3.66 -0.63
CA ALA A 301 13.30 -3.94 0.33
C ALA A 301 13.75 -5.41 0.29
N ASP A 302 12.80 -6.34 0.21
CA ASP A 302 13.07 -7.77 0.08
C ASP A 302 13.82 -8.11 -1.23
N MET A 303 13.39 -7.54 -2.36
CA MET A 303 14.05 -7.71 -3.66
C MET A 303 15.49 -7.16 -3.68
N PHE A 304 15.79 -6.15 -2.87
CA PHE A 304 17.16 -5.63 -2.69
C PHE A 304 17.94 -6.33 -1.57
N GLY A 305 17.43 -7.39 -0.97
CA GLY A 305 18.08 -8.12 0.11
C GLY A 305 18.22 -7.32 1.41
N SER A 306 17.38 -6.31 1.62
CA SER A 306 17.43 -5.49 2.83
C SER A 306 16.83 -6.24 4.01
N LEU A 307 17.61 -6.38 5.10
CA LEU A 307 17.15 -7.04 6.33
C LEU A 307 16.20 -6.18 7.19
N SER A 308 16.17 -4.88 6.93
CA SER A 308 15.29 -3.94 7.64
C SER A 308 14.47 -3.11 6.66
N PHE A 309 13.21 -2.95 6.99
CA PHE A 309 12.30 -2.08 6.27
C PHE A 309 11.89 -0.91 7.18
N GLN A 310 12.24 0.30 6.78
CA GLN A 310 11.73 1.50 7.44
C GLN A 310 10.57 2.06 6.62
N ARG A 311 9.35 2.01 7.19
CA ARG A 311 8.24 2.73 6.58
C ARG A 311 8.56 4.22 6.50
N PRO A 312 8.25 4.89 5.40
CA PRO A 312 8.28 6.34 5.37
C PRO A 312 7.38 6.87 6.49
N LYS A 313 7.96 7.72 7.35
CA LYS A 313 7.23 8.34 8.46
C LYS A 313 6.78 9.73 8.08
N VAL A 314 5.55 10.10 8.46
CA VAL A 314 5.08 11.48 8.36
C VAL A 314 5.93 12.35 9.28
N LYS A 315 6.50 13.41 8.76
CA LYS A 315 7.27 14.35 9.57
C LYS A 315 6.34 15.30 10.30
N VAL A 316 6.56 15.47 11.59
CA VAL A 316 5.84 16.41 12.45
C VAL A 316 6.86 17.43 12.96
N TYR A 317 6.64 18.69 12.61
CA TYR A 317 7.51 19.79 12.96
C TYR A 317 6.95 20.56 14.14
N PHE A 318 7.83 20.93 15.07
CA PHE A 318 7.55 21.73 16.25
C PHE A 318 8.43 22.99 16.23
N GLU A 319 7.99 24.06 16.90
CA GLU A 319 8.78 25.29 17.06
C GLU A 319 10.06 24.98 17.85
N ASP A 320 9.92 24.24 18.97
CA ASP A 320 11.03 23.87 19.84
C ASP A 320 10.84 22.50 20.53
N GLU A 321 11.73 22.17 21.46
CA GLU A 321 11.68 20.93 22.24
C GLU A 321 10.58 20.94 23.31
N ILE A 322 10.19 22.12 23.83
CA ILE A 322 9.16 22.22 24.85
C ILE A 322 7.80 21.91 24.24
N GLY A 323 7.45 22.54 23.12
CA GLY A 323 6.23 22.24 22.37
C GLY A 323 6.13 20.78 21.97
N LYS A 324 7.24 20.17 21.53
CA LYS A 324 7.32 18.74 21.24
C LYS A 324 7.08 17.87 22.48
N THR A 325 7.64 18.25 23.63
CA THR A 325 7.48 17.51 24.89
C THR A 325 6.03 17.57 25.37
N VAL A 326 5.41 18.75 25.34
CA VAL A 326 3.99 18.93 25.68
C VAL A 326 3.10 18.11 24.77
N PHE A 327 3.33 18.13 23.45
CA PHE A 327 2.61 17.27 22.51
C PHE A 327 2.72 15.78 22.88
N GLY A 328 3.92 15.33 23.27
CA GLY A 328 4.11 13.95 23.76
C GLY A 328 3.23 13.63 24.96
N MET A 329 3.18 14.52 25.95
CA MET A 329 2.33 14.37 27.14
C MET A 329 0.83 14.33 26.79
N LEU A 330 0.39 15.14 25.83
CA LEU A 330 -1.01 15.12 25.35
C LEU A 330 -1.36 13.79 24.66
N MET A 331 -0.44 13.26 23.87
CA MET A 331 -0.62 11.94 23.23
C MET A 331 -0.63 10.80 24.27
N ASP A 332 0.17 10.89 25.30
CA ASP A 332 0.18 9.90 26.39
C ASP A 332 -1.10 10.00 27.23
N ALA A 333 -1.56 11.21 27.54
CA ALA A 333 -2.84 11.43 28.20
C ALA A 333 -4.00 10.82 27.39
N PHE A 334 -4.03 11.07 26.09
CA PHE A 334 -5.05 10.45 25.21
C PHE A 334 -4.98 8.92 25.23
N ARG A 335 -3.78 8.35 25.14
CA ARG A 335 -3.58 6.89 25.18
C ARG A 335 -4.12 6.29 26.47
N ASN A 336 -3.80 6.90 27.61
CA ASN A 336 -4.25 6.47 28.91
C ASN A 336 -5.79 6.55 29.03
N ILE A 337 -6.39 7.64 28.58
CA ILE A 337 -7.85 7.83 28.57
C ILE A 337 -8.52 6.80 27.63
N TYR A 338 -7.97 6.60 26.44
CA TYR A 338 -8.49 5.62 25.46
C TYR A 338 -8.51 4.21 26.03
N HIS A 339 -7.40 3.75 26.60
CA HIS A 339 -7.32 2.41 27.20
C HIS A 339 -8.24 2.25 28.42
N ALA A 340 -8.43 3.30 29.19
CA ALA A 340 -9.37 3.28 30.29
C ALA A 340 -10.82 3.13 29.79
N VAL A 341 -11.19 3.81 28.70
CA VAL A 341 -12.52 3.70 28.07
C VAL A 341 -12.73 2.30 27.46
N GLU A 342 -11.73 1.77 26.76
CA GLU A 342 -11.79 0.43 26.15
C GLU A 342 -11.92 -0.72 27.20
N SER A 343 -11.38 -0.53 28.39
CA SER A 343 -11.36 -1.56 29.44
C SER A 343 -12.73 -1.81 30.09
N ASN A 344 -13.78 -1.14 29.66
CA ASN A 344 -15.19 -1.34 30.08
C ASN A 344 -15.38 -1.33 31.62
N ILE A 345 -14.66 -0.46 32.32
CA ILE A 345 -14.81 -0.29 33.75
C ILE A 345 -16.14 0.42 34.00
N GLU A 346 -17.03 -0.20 34.75
CA GLU A 346 -18.39 0.30 35.07
C GLU A 346 -18.44 1.66 35.81
N THR A 347 -17.31 2.24 36.14
CA THR A 347 -17.21 3.56 36.78
C THR A 347 -16.95 4.64 35.74
N PRO A 348 -17.51 5.86 35.88
CA PRO A 348 -17.22 6.97 34.99
C PRO A 348 -15.73 7.27 35.00
N ILE A 349 -15.09 6.97 33.87
CA ILE A 349 -13.64 7.10 33.68
C ILE A 349 -13.21 8.56 33.76
N LEU A 350 -14.12 9.45 33.40
CA LEU A 350 -13.93 10.88 33.50
C LEU A 350 -14.53 11.39 34.83
N ARG A 351 -13.70 12.09 35.60
CA ARG A 351 -14.13 12.78 36.81
C ARG A 351 -15.17 13.85 36.49
N ASN A 352 -16.07 14.10 37.43
CA ASN A 352 -17.13 15.12 37.35
C ASN A 352 -18.15 14.92 36.20
N SER A 353 -18.26 13.75 35.64
CA SER A 353 -19.32 13.43 34.68
C SER A 353 -20.63 13.21 35.42
N SER A 354 -21.64 14.04 35.14
CA SER A 354 -22.96 14.00 35.81
C SER A 354 -24.09 13.49 34.93
N ASP A 355 -23.90 13.39 33.62
CA ASP A 355 -24.94 13.00 32.66
C ASP A 355 -24.47 11.86 31.72
N VAL A 356 -25.27 10.77 31.67
CA VAL A 356 -25.00 9.57 30.84
C VAL A 356 -24.98 9.90 29.33
N LYS A 357 -25.78 10.88 28.88
CA LYS A 357 -25.84 11.24 27.44
C LYS A 357 -24.60 11.98 26.94
N ASP A 358 -24.03 12.83 27.78
CA ASP A 358 -22.82 13.56 27.42
C ASP A 358 -21.60 12.65 27.46
N TYR A 359 -21.59 11.67 28.36
CA TYR A 359 -20.57 10.64 28.41
C TYR A 359 -20.53 9.78 27.14
N ALA A 360 -21.69 9.40 26.58
CA ALA A 360 -21.74 8.63 25.32
C ALA A 360 -21.10 9.39 24.15
N LYS A 361 -21.37 10.71 24.01
CA LYS A 361 -20.75 11.52 22.95
C LYS A 361 -19.24 11.62 23.07
N ILE A 362 -18.73 11.75 24.29
CA ILE A 362 -17.28 11.80 24.52
C ILE A 362 -16.64 10.45 24.20
N ASN A 363 -17.26 9.34 24.60
CA ASN A 363 -16.79 8.00 24.25
C ASN A 363 -16.74 7.80 22.74
N ASP A 364 -17.78 8.17 22.00
CA ASP A 364 -17.80 8.11 20.54
C ASP A 364 -16.66 8.92 19.92
N SER A 365 -16.39 10.13 20.45
CA SER A 365 -15.28 10.96 20.02
C SER A 365 -13.93 10.29 20.31
N ILE A 366 -13.72 9.71 21.51
CA ILE A 366 -12.52 8.99 21.88
C ILE A 366 -12.29 7.80 20.94
N HIS A 367 -13.31 6.97 20.70
CA HIS A 367 -13.22 5.83 19.78
C HIS A 367 -12.90 6.25 18.35
N SER A 368 -13.50 7.36 17.87
CA SER A 368 -13.22 7.90 16.53
C SER A 368 -11.74 8.29 16.32
N LEU A 369 -11.04 8.60 17.40
CA LEU A 369 -9.63 8.99 17.41
C LEU A 369 -8.67 7.81 17.58
N GLY A 370 -9.16 6.57 17.73
CA GLY A 370 -8.35 5.36 17.95
C GLY A 370 -7.23 5.15 16.91
N GLY A 371 -7.40 5.65 15.67
CA GLY A 371 -6.35 5.64 14.66
C GLY A 371 -5.07 6.39 15.04
N LEU A 372 -5.14 7.34 16.00
CA LEU A 372 -3.98 8.06 16.51
C LEU A 372 -3.11 7.23 17.47
N LEU A 373 -3.55 6.08 17.95
CA LEU A 373 -2.72 5.20 18.78
C LEU A 373 -1.45 4.74 18.05
N GLN A 374 -1.51 4.62 16.72
CA GLN A 374 -0.37 4.28 15.86
C GLN A 374 0.39 5.52 15.35
N PHE A 375 0.00 6.72 15.78
CA PHE A 375 0.58 7.98 15.30
C PHE A 375 2.09 8.03 15.54
N THR A 376 2.53 7.72 16.76
CA THR A 376 3.95 7.73 17.16
C THR A 376 4.80 6.80 16.31
N ASP A 377 4.28 5.60 15.96
CA ASP A 377 5.00 4.61 15.15
C ASP A 377 5.16 5.06 13.69
N ASN A 378 4.20 5.81 13.18
CA ASN A 378 4.13 6.23 11.79
C ASN A 378 4.64 7.66 11.57
N THR A 379 5.11 8.35 12.60
CA THR A 379 5.58 9.74 12.53
C THR A 379 7.04 9.88 12.98
N LYS A 380 7.66 10.99 12.56
CA LYS A 380 8.98 11.42 13.02
C LYS A 380 8.88 12.85 13.51
N TYR A 381 9.13 13.07 14.79
CA TYR A 381 9.10 14.38 15.42
C TYR A 381 10.40 15.14 15.17
N ILE A 382 10.29 16.41 14.81
CA ILE A 382 11.41 17.30 14.47
C ILE A 382 11.15 18.65 15.13
N SER A 383 11.99 19.05 16.08
CA SER A 383 12.04 20.41 16.61
C SER A 383 12.97 21.26 15.76
N THR A 384 12.57 22.50 15.46
CA THR A 384 13.25 23.31 14.44
C THR A 384 14.03 24.51 15.00
N VAL A 385 13.71 24.99 16.17
CA VAL A 385 14.20 26.29 16.69
C VAL A 385 13.79 27.47 15.78
N LEU A 386 12.71 27.31 15.01
CA LEU A 386 12.12 28.36 14.18
C LEU A 386 10.79 28.78 14.79
N GLY A 387 10.57 30.08 14.86
CA GLY A 387 9.30 30.63 15.34
C GLY A 387 8.14 30.34 14.36
N CYS A 388 6.92 30.55 14.85
CA CYS A 388 5.70 30.25 14.07
C CYS A 388 5.66 30.99 12.72
N GLU A 389 6.11 32.24 12.63
CA GLU A 389 6.08 33.03 11.41
C GLU A 389 6.96 32.43 10.30
N GLU A 390 8.14 31.92 10.64
CA GLU A 390 9.03 31.25 9.71
C GLU A 390 8.42 29.94 9.23
N LEU A 391 7.81 29.17 10.12
CA LEU A 391 7.15 27.90 9.77
C LEU A 391 5.92 28.12 8.89
N PHE A 392 5.15 29.19 9.10
CA PHE A 392 4.07 29.59 8.18
C PHE A 392 4.59 29.93 6.79
N LYS A 393 5.67 30.71 6.69
CA LYS A 393 6.29 31.08 5.41
C LYS A 393 6.79 29.86 4.65
N VAL A 394 7.47 28.94 5.32
CA VAL A 394 7.99 27.70 4.76
C VAL A 394 6.84 26.80 4.25
N ASN A 395 5.75 26.68 5.02
CA ASN A 395 4.60 25.88 4.62
C ASN A 395 3.89 26.39 3.36
N VAL A 396 3.94 27.70 3.10
CA VAL A 396 3.37 28.30 1.88
C VAL A 396 4.34 28.23 0.71
N ALA A 397 5.65 28.36 0.95
CA ALA A 397 6.67 28.51 -0.08
C ALA A 397 6.95 27.22 -0.86
N ASP A 398 6.81 26.04 -0.23
CA ASP A 398 7.18 24.77 -0.85
C ASP A 398 6.05 23.73 -0.67
N GLU A 399 5.63 23.14 -1.80
CA GLU A 399 4.63 22.05 -1.83
C GLU A 399 5.05 20.82 -1.03
N TYR A 400 6.34 20.62 -0.79
CA TYR A 400 6.83 19.56 0.08
C TYR A 400 6.14 19.59 1.44
N PHE A 401 5.94 20.78 2.02
CA PHE A 401 5.38 20.93 3.36
C PHE A 401 3.88 20.65 3.46
N LYS A 402 3.17 20.51 2.34
CA LYS A 402 1.77 20.03 2.34
C LYS A 402 1.62 18.58 2.82
N ARG A 403 2.70 17.80 2.85
CA ARG A 403 2.74 16.40 3.29
C ARG A 403 3.28 16.18 4.71
N VAL A 404 3.56 17.24 5.42
CA VAL A 404 4.04 17.22 6.80
C VAL A 404 3.02 17.88 7.72
N ILE A 405 3.15 17.66 9.00
CA ILE A 405 2.30 18.26 10.03
C ILE A 405 3.15 19.28 10.79
N PHE A 406 2.58 20.43 11.04
CA PHE A 406 3.14 21.41 11.96
C PHE A 406 2.29 21.44 13.22
N ILE A 407 2.92 21.25 14.37
CA ILE A 407 2.33 21.45 15.69
C ILE A 407 3.00 22.70 16.27
N LEU A 408 2.26 23.79 16.32
CA LEU A 408 2.72 25.08 16.78
C LEU A 408 2.18 25.34 18.18
N ASP A 409 2.81 26.26 18.87
CA ASP A 409 2.41 26.68 20.20
C ASP A 409 0.99 27.28 20.22
N GLY A 410 0.31 27.20 21.33
CA GLY A 410 -1.07 27.70 21.45
C GLY A 410 -1.18 29.19 21.18
N ASP A 411 -0.18 29.97 21.61
CA ASP A 411 -0.14 31.42 21.40
C ASP A 411 0.14 31.84 19.95
N ALA A 412 0.62 30.93 19.10
CA ALA A 412 0.78 31.13 17.66
C ALA A 412 -0.58 31.26 16.91
N ARG A 413 -1.70 30.95 17.55
CA ARG A 413 -3.06 31.19 17.01
C ARG A 413 -3.33 32.66 16.70
N TYR A 414 -2.75 33.56 17.49
CA TYR A 414 -2.94 34.99 17.29
C TYR A 414 -1.98 35.55 16.25
N LYS A 415 -2.55 36.36 15.35
CA LYS A 415 -1.77 37.11 14.38
C LYS A 415 -1.10 38.31 14.99
N ASP A 416 -1.78 38.98 15.95
CA ASP A 416 -1.32 40.18 16.60
C ASP A 416 -0.86 39.84 18.02
N PRO A 417 0.45 39.99 18.33
CA PRO A 417 0.98 39.73 19.67
C PRO A 417 0.33 40.55 20.80
N LEU A 418 -0.22 41.73 20.47
CA LEU A 418 -0.87 42.59 21.46
C LEU A 418 -2.26 42.09 21.88
N GLN A 419 -2.84 41.17 21.11
CA GLN A 419 -4.14 40.60 21.41
C GLN A 419 -4.03 39.24 22.11
N LYS A 420 -2.84 38.75 22.37
CA LYS A 420 -2.62 37.51 23.12
C LYS A 420 -3.20 37.64 24.53
N PRO A 421 -3.97 36.63 24.99
CA PRO A 421 -4.47 36.64 26.36
C PRO A 421 -3.32 36.57 27.35
N LYS A 422 -3.47 37.26 28.46
CA LYS A 422 -2.52 37.16 29.58
C LYS A 422 -2.92 35.98 30.46
N ILE A 423 -1.95 35.18 30.88
CA ILE A 423 -2.21 34.04 31.75
C ILE A 423 -2.91 34.42 33.05
N ARG A 424 -2.63 35.63 33.57
CA ARG A 424 -3.29 36.20 34.75
C ARG A 424 -4.80 36.30 34.57
N ASP A 425 -5.27 36.78 33.39
CA ASP A 425 -6.69 36.93 33.12
C ASP A 425 -7.39 35.55 33.07
N TYR A 426 -6.68 34.50 32.62
CA TYR A 426 -7.14 33.13 32.66
C TYR A 426 -7.27 32.60 34.10
N LEU A 427 -6.21 32.79 34.91
CA LEU A 427 -6.18 32.32 36.29
C LEU A 427 -7.17 33.09 37.19
N ASP A 428 -7.45 34.36 36.88
CA ASP A 428 -8.43 35.20 37.58
C ASP A 428 -9.88 34.99 37.10
N GLU A 429 -10.14 34.01 36.25
CA GLU A 429 -11.46 33.71 35.67
C GLU A 429 -12.08 34.86 34.84
N LYS A 430 -11.25 35.84 34.42
CA LYS A 430 -11.66 36.97 33.57
C LYS A 430 -11.69 36.62 32.08
N TYR A 431 -11.31 35.44 31.77
CA TYR A 431 -11.08 34.93 30.44
C TYR A 431 -12.37 34.36 29.83
N ASP A 432 -12.78 34.85 28.66
CA ASP A 432 -13.91 34.32 27.93
C ASP A 432 -13.42 33.59 26.67
N PRO A 433 -13.34 32.23 26.68
CA PRO A 433 -12.85 31.46 25.54
C PRO A 433 -13.60 31.73 24.24
N LYS A 434 -14.89 32.08 24.31
CA LYS A 434 -15.72 32.32 23.10
C LYS A 434 -15.33 33.57 22.34
N LYS A 435 -14.73 34.57 23.00
CA LYS A 435 -14.27 35.80 22.35
C LYS A 435 -12.95 35.64 21.63
N LEU A 436 -12.18 34.64 21.99
CA LEU A 436 -10.84 34.42 21.46
C LEU A 436 -10.85 33.85 20.05
N HIS A 437 -11.76 32.94 19.76
CA HIS A 437 -11.89 32.33 18.43
C HIS A 437 -12.12 33.31 17.28
N LEU A 438 -12.57 34.52 17.57
CA LEU A 438 -12.80 35.55 16.56
C LEU A 438 -11.52 36.12 15.93
N ASN A 439 -10.38 35.94 16.57
CA ASN A 439 -9.09 36.49 16.18
C ASN A 439 -8.08 35.40 15.76
N ASP A 440 -8.56 34.16 15.58
CA ASP A 440 -7.71 33.06 15.17
C ASP A 440 -7.11 33.31 13.78
N ARG A 441 -5.84 32.95 13.63
CA ARG A 441 -5.11 33.04 12.38
C ARG A 441 -5.66 32.01 11.38
N ASN A 442 -5.95 32.43 10.16
CA ASN A 442 -6.24 31.50 9.08
C ASN A 442 -5.01 30.63 8.77
N HIS A 443 -5.21 29.31 8.74
CA HIS A 443 -4.13 28.35 8.51
C HIS A 443 -4.57 27.19 7.63
N THR A 444 -3.61 26.48 7.08
CA THR A 444 -3.85 25.27 6.28
C THR A 444 -4.10 24.06 7.19
N ARG A 445 -4.76 23.03 6.66
CA ARG A 445 -5.18 21.84 7.42
C ARG A 445 -4.03 21.04 8.05
N ASN A 446 -2.81 21.23 7.58
CA ASN A 446 -1.62 20.56 8.10
C ASN A 446 -0.93 21.32 9.25
N ILE A 447 -1.48 22.46 9.66
CA ILE A 447 -1.03 23.22 10.83
C ILE A 447 -2.04 23.00 11.96
N CYS A 448 -1.56 22.55 13.09
CA CYS A 448 -2.31 22.39 14.34
C CYS A 448 -1.66 23.21 15.42
N PHE A 449 -2.45 23.79 16.32
CA PHE A 449 -1.94 24.50 17.48
C PHE A 449 -2.17 23.66 18.73
N LEU A 450 -1.20 23.67 19.65
CA LEU A 450 -1.36 23.08 20.98
C LEU A 450 -2.64 23.59 21.65
N PRO A 451 -3.22 22.85 22.59
CA PRO A 451 -4.39 23.31 23.33
C PRO A 451 -4.19 24.68 23.96
N ASP A 452 -5.30 25.36 24.19
CA ASP A 452 -5.31 26.72 24.76
C ASP A 452 -4.67 27.78 23.82
N TYR A 453 -4.42 28.98 24.37
CA TYR A 453 -3.95 30.17 23.65
C TYR A 453 -2.63 30.70 24.23
N PHE A 454 -1.88 29.86 24.93
CA PHE A 454 -0.66 30.18 25.61
C PHE A 454 0.57 29.47 25.04
N ALA A 455 1.74 29.99 25.33
CA ALA A 455 2.98 29.26 25.15
C ALA A 455 2.97 27.98 26.02
N PRO A 456 3.68 26.90 25.62
CA PRO A 456 3.66 25.62 26.32
C PRO A 456 3.95 25.70 27.81
N GLU A 457 4.87 26.59 28.23
CA GLU A 457 5.22 26.82 29.64
C GLU A 457 4.04 27.39 30.42
N SER A 458 3.38 28.39 29.85
CA SER A 458 2.22 29.03 30.46
C SER A 458 1.03 28.07 30.54
N PHE A 459 0.84 27.24 29.52
CA PHE A 459 -0.17 26.18 29.52
C PHE A 459 0.08 25.16 30.64
N LEU A 460 1.30 24.63 30.77
CA LEU A 460 1.66 23.72 31.88
C LEU A 460 1.49 24.36 33.23
N TYR A 461 1.91 25.62 33.36
CA TYR A 461 1.73 26.38 34.60
C TYR A 461 0.25 26.54 34.98
N ALA A 462 -0.62 26.82 34.02
CA ALA A 462 -2.06 26.93 34.26
C ALA A 462 -2.65 25.63 34.84
N ILE A 463 -2.25 24.47 34.29
CA ILE A 463 -2.63 23.16 34.81
C ILE A 463 -2.15 22.96 36.24
N ILE A 464 -0.87 23.23 36.51
CA ILE A 464 -0.26 23.08 37.83
C ILE A 464 -0.94 24.03 38.84
N HIS A 465 -1.14 25.29 38.47
CA HIS A 465 -1.80 26.28 39.32
C HIS A 465 -3.22 25.86 39.68
N THR A 466 -4.01 25.43 38.69
CA THR A 466 -5.39 24.98 38.92
C THR A 466 -5.47 23.86 39.95
N ILE A 467 -4.54 22.88 39.87
CA ILE A 467 -4.53 21.70 40.75
C ILE A 467 -3.91 22.01 42.12
N SER A 468 -2.90 22.86 42.18
CA SER A 468 -2.22 23.17 43.44
C SER A 468 -2.94 24.20 44.33
N THR A 469 -3.67 25.15 43.72
CA THR A 469 -4.40 26.19 44.49
C THR A 469 -5.74 25.71 45.04
N LYS A 470 -6.30 24.63 44.47
CA LYS A 470 -7.55 24.03 44.93
C LYS A 470 -7.35 22.58 45.39
N PRO A 471 -6.46 22.28 46.35
CA PRO A 471 -6.07 20.93 46.69
C PRO A 471 -7.21 20.05 47.18
N MET A 472 -8.26 20.62 47.77
CA MET A 472 -9.43 19.88 48.22
C MET A 472 -10.29 19.37 47.06
N GLU A 473 -10.35 20.10 45.94
CA GLU A 473 -11.06 19.66 44.73
C GLU A 473 -10.27 18.54 44.02
N HIS A 474 -8.95 18.49 44.22
CA HIS A 474 -8.03 17.53 43.57
C HIS A 474 -7.42 16.55 44.59
N LEU A 475 -8.14 16.22 45.66
CA LEU A 475 -7.63 15.38 46.73
C LEU A 475 -7.24 13.96 46.23
N SER A 476 -7.95 13.43 45.24
CA SER A 476 -7.60 12.14 44.63
C SER A 476 -6.22 12.15 43.95
N PHE A 477 -5.84 13.27 43.34
CA PHE A 477 -4.52 13.44 42.74
C PHE A 477 -3.42 13.41 43.81
N TRP A 478 -3.56 14.24 44.83
CA TRP A 478 -2.56 14.36 45.90
C TRP A 478 -2.39 13.07 46.70
N ARG A 479 -3.48 12.34 46.98
CA ARG A 479 -3.45 11.01 47.60
C ARG A 479 -2.81 9.96 46.69
N GLY A 480 -3.03 10.05 45.39
CA GLY A 480 -2.39 9.17 44.41
C GLY A 480 -0.86 9.35 44.43
N LEU A 481 -0.37 10.59 44.52
CA LEU A 481 1.07 10.88 44.65
C LEU A 481 1.65 10.36 45.94
N ASP A 482 0.93 10.50 47.06
CA ASP A 482 1.37 10.02 48.40
C ASP A 482 1.48 8.49 48.45
N SER A 483 0.73 7.78 47.65
CA SER A 483 0.76 6.32 47.62
C SER A 483 2.01 5.73 46.90
N ASN A 484 2.82 6.55 46.25
CA ASN A 484 4.00 6.11 45.50
C ASN A 484 5.28 6.76 46.10
N GLU A 485 6.26 5.97 46.50
CA GLU A 485 7.51 6.42 47.13
C GLU A 485 8.24 7.48 46.30
N THR A 486 8.18 7.43 44.97
CA THR A 486 8.88 8.38 44.10
C THR A 486 8.21 9.75 44.02
N THR A 487 6.94 9.86 44.40
CA THR A 487 6.11 11.07 44.30
C THR A 487 5.55 11.52 45.63
N ALA A 488 5.67 10.74 46.72
CA ALA A 488 5.11 11.02 48.04
C ALA A 488 5.57 12.34 48.65
N LEU A 489 6.71 12.87 48.21
CA LEU A 489 7.22 14.15 48.68
C LEU A 489 6.58 15.38 47.99
N TYR A 490 5.83 15.19 46.91
CA TYR A 490 5.12 16.27 46.24
C TYR A 490 3.83 16.60 46.97
N THR A 491 3.72 17.82 47.44
CA THR A 491 2.51 18.38 48.06
C THR A 491 2.12 19.68 47.39
N SER A 492 0.84 20.05 47.46
CA SER A 492 0.34 21.30 46.88
C SER A 492 1.14 22.53 47.35
N GLU A 493 1.54 22.56 48.61
CA GLU A 493 2.36 23.65 49.18
C GLU A 493 3.76 23.69 48.58
N LYS A 494 4.46 22.56 48.51
CA LYS A 494 5.80 22.49 47.92
C LYS A 494 5.77 22.87 46.43
N ILE A 495 4.78 22.41 45.69
CA ILE A 495 4.64 22.78 44.29
C ILE A 495 4.34 24.28 44.15
N GLY A 496 3.45 24.82 44.99
CA GLY A 496 3.21 26.27 45.03
C GLY A 496 4.48 27.10 45.30
N THR A 497 5.39 26.62 46.14
CA THR A 497 6.67 27.33 46.43
C THR A 497 7.63 27.35 45.23
N MET A 498 7.57 26.39 44.31
CA MET A 498 8.39 26.41 43.10
C MET A 498 8.07 27.61 42.19
N PHE A 499 6.87 28.15 42.30
CA PHE A 499 6.41 29.33 41.55
C PHE A 499 6.26 30.61 42.40
N ALA A 500 6.67 30.59 43.65
CA ALA A 500 6.52 31.73 44.58
C ALA A 500 7.30 32.98 44.19
N GLY A 501 8.31 32.85 43.33
CA GLY A 501 9.10 33.98 42.81
C GLY A 501 8.48 34.73 41.65
N LEU A 502 7.35 34.24 41.10
CA LEU A 502 6.65 34.92 40.02
C LEU A 502 6.03 36.20 40.53
N SER A 503 6.45 37.36 39.99
CA SER A 503 5.83 38.65 40.28
C SER A 503 4.36 38.62 39.88
N GLY A 504 3.49 39.35 40.58
CA GLY A 504 2.02 39.32 40.36
C GLY A 504 1.49 39.68 38.96
N GLU A 505 2.39 39.92 38.01
CA GLU A 505 2.11 40.05 36.58
C GLU A 505 2.68 38.88 35.77
N TYR A 506 2.41 37.67 36.15
CA TYR A 506 2.85 36.44 35.43
C TYR A 506 3.25 36.70 33.97
N ASN A 507 4.53 36.99 33.75
CA ASN A 507 5.08 37.27 32.44
C ASN A 507 5.49 35.93 31.82
N ASN A 508 5.23 35.72 30.50
CA ASN A 508 5.69 34.52 29.79
C ASN A 508 7.22 34.32 29.90
N ASP A 509 8.00 35.42 30.02
CA ASP A 509 9.45 35.31 30.12
C ASP A 509 9.88 34.75 31.48
N ASP A 510 9.20 35.13 32.60
CA ASP A 510 9.48 34.59 33.94
C ASP A 510 9.16 33.08 34.01
N LEU A 511 8.13 32.63 33.27
CA LEU A 511 7.79 31.20 33.17
C LEU A 511 8.79 30.43 32.30
N LYS A 512 9.25 31.03 31.21
CA LYS A 512 10.32 30.45 30.39
C LYS A 512 11.57 30.15 31.21
N ASP A 513 12.00 31.08 32.04
CA ASP A 513 13.18 30.88 32.88
C ASP A 513 13.03 29.67 33.82
N ILE A 514 11.84 29.44 34.39
CA ILE A 514 11.57 28.28 35.24
C ILE A 514 11.59 26.97 34.47
N PHE A 515 11.13 26.96 33.22
CA PHE A 515 11.01 25.73 32.39
C PHE A 515 12.24 25.47 31.52
N THR A 516 13.09 26.49 31.24
CA THR A 516 14.20 26.34 30.27
C THR A 516 15.52 25.92 30.89
N ASP A 517 15.75 26.06 32.22
CA ASP A 517 17.02 25.75 32.86
C ASP A 517 17.50 24.29 32.69
N SER A 518 16.63 23.36 32.57
CA SER A 518 16.87 21.98 32.08
C SER A 518 15.59 21.14 32.19
N PHE A 519 15.38 20.21 31.25
CA PHE A 519 14.32 19.16 31.35
C PHE A 519 14.50 18.20 32.54
N GLU A 520 15.55 18.39 33.34
CA GLU A 520 15.86 17.62 34.55
C GLU A 520 15.56 18.39 35.83
N ASN A 521 15.10 19.68 35.76
CA ASN A 521 14.75 20.45 36.92
C ASN A 521 13.54 19.88 37.68
N GLU A 522 13.32 20.34 38.91
CA GLU A 522 12.28 19.79 39.79
C GLU A 522 10.87 19.94 39.23
N VAL A 523 10.59 21.00 38.47
CA VAL A 523 9.29 21.24 37.83
C VAL A 523 9.01 20.19 36.76
N TRP A 524 9.97 19.93 35.87
CA TRP A 524 9.82 18.88 34.85
C TRP A 524 9.73 17.46 35.45
N GLN A 525 10.51 17.20 36.51
CA GLN A 525 10.42 15.92 37.22
C GLN A 525 9.04 15.74 37.85
N PHE A 526 8.50 16.79 38.48
CA PHE A 526 7.13 16.75 39.02
C PHE A 526 6.10 16.44 37.89
N ILE A 527 6.12 17.21 36.78
CA ILE A 527 5.19 17.04 35.69
C ILE A 527 5.23 15.61 35.15
N LYS A 528 6.42 15.08 34.87
CA LYS A 528 6.61 13.74 34.32
C LYS A 528 6.20 12.63 35.29
N LYS A 529 6.58 12.73 36.58
CA LYS A 529 6.33 11.68 37.57
C LYS A 529 4.89 11.67 38.08
N SER A 530 4.24 12.82 38.12
CA SER A 530 2.85 12.96 38.62
C SER A 530 1.80 12.64 37.58
N ASP A 531 2.18 12.59 36.29
CA ASP A 531 1.24 12.45 35.16
C ASP A 531 0.09 13.48 35.21
N ILE A 532 0.41 14.71 35.66
CA ILE A 532 -0.57 15.76 35.93
C ILE A 532 -1.42 16.12 34.70
N VAL A 533 -0.84 16.01 33.49
CA VAL A 533 -1.54 16.30 32.23
C VAL A 533 -2.62 15.26 31.97
N THR A 534 -2.34 13.98 32.17
CA THR A 534 -3.35 12.91 32.10
C THR A 534 -4.44 13.13 33.15
N TYR A 535 -4.04 13.44 34.38
CA TYR A 535 -5.01 13.74 35.43
C TYR A 535 -5.93 14.91 35.07
N TYR A 536 -5.39 16.01 34.53
CA TYR A 536 -6.14 17.19 34.12
C TYR A 536 -7.18 16.83 33.04
N TYR A 537 -6.77 16.12 32.00
CA TYR A 537 -7.65 15.75 30.90
C TYR A 537 -8.55 14.52 31.18
N SER A 538 -8.37 13.83 32.28
CA SER A 538 -9.32 12.81 32.75
C SER A 538 -10.53 13.42 33.46
N ASP A 539 -10.77 14.73 33.31
CA ASP A 539 -11.94 15.43 33.82
C ASP A 539 -12.88 15.76 32.65
N TYR A 540 -14.18 15.53 32.87
CA TYR A 540 -15.23 15.80 31.87
C TYR A 540 -15.21 17.26 31.37
N ARG A 541 -14.82 18.21 32.24
CA ARG A 541 -14.79 19.65 31.94
C ARG A 541 -13.66 20.03 30.99
N THR A 542 -12.58 19.28 30.95
CA THR A 542 -11.35 19.61 30.22
C THR A 542 -11.09 18.68 29.03
N VAL A 543 -11.55 17.43 29.08
CA VAL A 543 -11.30 16.42 28.03
C VAL A 543 -11.69 16.88 26.62
N GLY A 544 -12.76 17.68 26.51
CA GLY A 544 -13.25 18.21 25.22
C GLY A 544 -12.22 19.05 24.46
N GLU A 545 -11.37 19.78 25.20
CA GLU A 545 -10.26 20.55 24.62
C GLU A 545 -9.21 19.63 24.00
N LEU A 546 -8.77 18.59 24.71
CA LEU A 546 -7.84 17.58 24.19
C LEU A 546 -8.40 16.89 22.95
N LEU A 547 -9.67 16.46 22.99
CA LEU A 547 -10.30 15.78 21.85
C LEU A 547 -10.39 16.68 20.63
N SER A 548 -10.78 17.95 20.80
CA SER A 548 -10.81 18.94 19.70
C SER A 548 -9.44 19.16 19.07
N PHE A 549 -8.40 19.26 19.89
CA PHE A 549 -7.02 19.32 19.39
C PHE A 549 -6.64 18.09 18.59
N LEU A 550 -6.89 16.89 19.13
CA LEU A 550 -6.56 15.62 18.49
C LEU A 550 -7.36 15.35 17.21
N GLU A 551 -8.60 15.84 17.11
CA GLU A 551 -9.36 15.82 15.86
C GLU A 551 -8.65 16.60 14.74
N ASN A 552 -8.06 17.75 15.05
CA ASN A 552 -7.30 18.53 14.08
C ASN A 552 -6.00 17.80 13.70
N VAL A 553 -5.29 17.24 14.68
CA VAL A 553 -4.11 16.40 14.42
C VAL A 553 -4.47 15.19 13.54
N LYS A 554 -5.60 14.52 13.81
CA LYS A 554 -6.06 13.41 13.00
C LYS A 554 -6.36 13.82 11.56
N LYS A 555 -7.06 14.94 11.36
CA LYS A 555 -7.34 15.46 10.00
C LYS A 555 -6.05 15.76 9.24
N ALA A 556 -5.05 16.37 9.90
CA ALA A 556 -3.74 16.62 9.31
C ALA A 556 -2.99 15.33 8.99
N TYR A 557 -3.05 14.35 9.87
CA TYR A 557 -2.41 13.05 9.70
C TYR A 557 -3.05 12.22 8.57
N ASP A 558 -4.37 12.15 8.54
CA ASP A 558 -5.12 11.43 7.50
C ASP A 558 -4.87 12.01 6.09
N MET A 559 -4.55 13.30 6.01
CA MET A 559 -4.13 13.97 4.77
C MET A 559 -2.67 13.67 4.41
N ALA A 560 -1.76 13.73 5.36
CA ALA A 560 -0.32 13.60 5.14
C ALA A 560 0.13 12.15 4.90
N LEU A 561 -0.50 11.18 5.57
CA LEU A 561 -0.11 9.76 5.53
C LEU A 561 -0.21 9.15 4.12
N PRO A 562 -1.32 9.30 3.37
CA PRO A 562 -1.42 8.76 2.01
C PRO A 562 -0.38 9.36 1.06
N ILE A 563 -0.08 10.66 1.20
CA ILE A 563 0.92 11.35 0.39
C ILE A 563 2.32 10.81 0.70
N THR A 564 2.65 10.65 1.97
CA THR A 564 3.93 10.09 2.44
C THR A 564 4.12 8.66 1.95
N LEU A 565 3.07 7.82 2.01
CA LEU A 565 3.11 6.42 1.58
C LEU A 565 3.10 6.27 0.05
N SER A 566 2.59 7.24 -0.70
CA SER A 566 2.49 7.13 -2.17
C SER A 566 3.80 7.42 -2.90
N ASN A 567 4.85 7.88 -2.22
CA ASN A 567 6.16 8.27 -2.80
C ASN A 567 6.03 9.23 -4.02
N ARG A 568 4.97 10.04 -4.08
CA ARG A 568 4.73 10.95 -5.23
C ARG A 568 5.74 12.09 -5.35
N TYR A 569 6.62 12.26 -4.35
CA TYR A 569 7.59 13.36 -4.29
C TYR A 569 8.99 12.91 -3.82
N SER A 570 9.38 11.65 -4.08
CA SER A 570 10.77 11.21 -3.89
C SER A 570 11.55 11.36 -5.17
#